data_a4ff8ca4b765c765e857c726c9bc59f3
#
_entry.id   a4ff8ca4b765c765e857c726c9bc59f3
#
_cell.length_a   1.000
_cell.length_b   1.000
_cell.length_c   1.000
_cell.angle_alpha   90.00
_cell.angle_beta   90.00
_cell.angle_gamma   90.00
#
_symmetry.space_group_name_H-M   'P 1'
#
loop_
_entity.id
_entity.type
_entity.pdbx_description
1 polymer ?
#
loop_
_entity_poly.entity_id
_entity_poly.type
_entity_poly.pdbx_seq_one_letter_code
_entity_poly.pdbx_strand_id
1 'polypeptide(L)'
;RSSGGSGAGIKALLDGTADFGLVAREVKSSEKEKIKNYQEYKVGIDALTIAVNPNNPIAKIKDNLTSDQIKKIFSGEYKTWNEVDPSLPATEIVVVTRDLGGGAHEVFQEKIMGDTKVTDKAIQAPSMGALVAKIIENENAVGYASYGVAKQNEGKIFALKVDGVAATPETIVDGSYKIQRPLLIVGSGELTKVQKAFMDYLRSDAGQKLIEAMGFIPVK
;
A
#
# COMPACT_ATOMS: atom_id res chain seq x y z
N ARG A 1 7.16 -19.64 11.78
CA ARG A 1 6.72 -18.64 10.81
C ARG A 1 7.58 -18.77 9.56
N SER A 2 7.01 -19.17 8.42
CA SER A 2 7.69 -19.12 7.13
C SER A 2 7.36 -17.80 6.44
N SER A 3 8.32 -17.18 5.78
CA SER A 3 8.13 -15.99 4.95
C SER A 3 8.15 -16.39 3.48
N GLY A 4 7.21 -15.87 2.69
CA GLY A 4 7.11 -16.24 1.27
C GLY A 4 5.94 -15.55 0.55
N GLY A 5 5.39 -14.51 1.17
CA GLY A 5 4.25 -13.77 0.65
C GLY A 5 2.91 -14.50 0.77
N SER A 6 1.85 -13.89 0.26
CA SER A 6 0.46 -14.36 0.42
C SER A 6 0.22 -15.77 -0.15
N GLY A 7 0.85 -16.10 -1.27
CA GLY A 7 0.74 -17.42 -1.88
C GLY A 7 1.33 -18.54 -1.01
N ALA A 8 2.44 -18.26 -0.32
CA ALA A 8 3.04 -19.22 0.61
C ALA A 8 2.16 -19.45 1.85
N GLY A 9 1.49 -18.40 2.35
CA GLY A 9 0.52 -18.53 3.45
C GLY A 9 -0.64 -19.44 3.07
N ILE A 10 -1.22 -19.27 1.88
CA ILE A 10 -2.28 -20.13 1.35
C ILE A 10 -1.78 -21.56 1.16
N LYS A 11 -0.58 -21.72 0.57
CA LYS A 11 0.01 -23.04 0.37
C LYS A 11 0.22 -23.78 1.70
N ALA A 12 0.79 -23.11 2.71
CA ALA A 12 1.02 -23.72 4.03
C ALA A 12 -0.30 -24.19 4.69
N LEU A 13 -1.38 -23.44 4.51
CA LEU A 13 -2.70 -23.86 4.98
C LEU A 13 -3.22 -25.08 4.21
N LEU A 14 -3.06 -25.13 2.88
CA LEU A 14 -3.46 -26.28 2.06
C LEU A 14 -2.65 -27.54 2.36
N ASP A 15 -1.36 -27.39 2.61
CA ASP A 15 -0.46 -28.50 2.96
C ASP A 15 -0.62 -28.96 4.42
N GLY A 16 -1.47 -28.31 5.22
CA GLY A 16 -1.68 -28.61 6.63
C GLY A 16 -0.47 -28.31 7.54
N THR A 17 0.48 -27.50 7.05
CA THR A 17 1.70 -27.14 7.80
C THR A 17 1.52 -25.86 8.63
N ALA A 18 0.39 -25.18 8.50
CA ALA A 18 0.02 -24.01 9.29
C ALA A 18 -1.48 -24.02 9.59
N ASP A 19 -1.83 -23.54 10.77
CA ASP A 19 -3.23 -23.33 11.20
C ASP A 19 -3.89 -22.14 10.49
N PHE A 20 -3.09 -21.13 10.14
CA PHE A 20 -3.50 -19.91 9.46
C PHE A 20 -2.54 -19.52 8.33
N GLY A 21 -3.11 -19.00 7.25
CA GLY A 21 -2.38 -18.27 6.21
C GLY A 21 -2.49 -16.77 6.40
N LEU A 22 -1.35 -16.05 6.40
CA LEU A 22 -1.35 -14.59 6.37
C LEU A 22 -1.36 -14.14 4.91
N VAL A 23 -2.35 -13.34 4.54
CA VAL A 23 -2.58 -12.91 3.16
C VAL A 23 -2.79 -11.40 3.11
N ALA A 24 -1.98 -10.72 2.32
CA ALA A 24 -2.04 -9.27 2.15
C ALA A 24 -2.58 -8.90 0.75
N ARG A 25 -3.67 -9.52 0.34
CA ARG A 25 -4.45 -9.26 -0.88
C ARG A 25 -5.79 -9.97 -0.78
N GLU A 26 -6.67 -9.70 -1.70
CA GLU A 26 -7.86 -10.52 -1.87
C GLU A 26 -7.48 -11.96 -2.23
N VAL A 27 -8.16 -12.93 -1.63
CA VAL A 27 -7.97 -14.35 -1.94
C VAL A 27 -8.76 -14.68 -3.21
N LYS A 28 -8.08 -15.27 -4.19
CA LYS A 28 -8.70 -15.64 -5.46
C LYS A 28 -9.77 -16.72 -5.27
N SER A 29 -10.85 -16.69 -6.04
CA SER A 29 -11.91 -17.71 -6.00
C SER A 29 -11.36 -19.13 -6.13
N SER A 30 -10.42 -19.33 -7.07
CA SER A 30 -9.74 -20.61 -7.28
C SER A 30 -8.87 -21.09 -6.10
N GLU A 31 -8.47 -20.20 -5.19
CA GLU A 31 -7.77 -20.53 -3.95
C GLU A 31 -8.78 -20.86 -2.85
N LYS A 32 -9.87 -20.07 -2.73
CA LYS A 32 -10.94 -20.31 -1.76
C LYS A 32 -11.56 -21.69 -1.94
N GLU A 33 -11.83 -22.10 -3.17
CA GLU A 33 -12.41 -23.40 -3.52
C GLU A 33 -11.56 -24.62 -3.09
N LYS A 34 -10.23 -24.43 -3.02
CA LYS A 34 -9.30 -25.47 -2.59
C LYS A 34 -9.21 -25.64 -1.07
N ILE A 35 -9.67 -24.65 -0.30
CA ILE A 35 -9.60 -24.68 1.16
C ILE A 35 -10.96 -25.16 1.70
N LYS A 36 -10.95 -26.34 2.34
CA LYS A 36 -12.16 -26.92 2.94
C LYS A 36 -12.69 -25.98 4.04
N ASN A 37 -14.00 -25.65 3.96
CA ASN A 37 -14.63 -24.74 4.91
C ASN A 37 -13.84 -23.44 5.09
N TYR A 38 -13.53 -22.78 3.97
CA TYR A 38 -12.78 -21.53 3.91
C TYR A 38 -13.35 -20.48 4.88
N GLN A 39 -12.44 -19.87 5.65
CA GLN A 39 -12.73 -18.75 6.55
C GLN A 39 -11.70 -17.65 6.33
N GLU A 40 -12.13 -16.40 6.31
CA GLU A 40 -11.21 -15.26 6.26
C GLU A 40 -11.57 -14.21 7.31
N TYR A 41 -10.56 -13.61 7.89
CA TYR A 41 -10.68 -12.59 8.94
C TYR A 41 -9.84 -11.39 8.54
N LYS A 42 -10.49 -10.26 8.21
CA LYS A 42 -9.78 -9.01 8.00
C LYS A 42 -9.32 -8.48 9.36
N VAL A 43 -8.02 -8.17 9.47
CA VAL A 43 -7.40 -7.67 10.70
C VAL A 43 -6.85 -6.25 10.56
N GLY A 44 -6.71 -5.76 9.33
CA GLY A 44 -6.24 -4.42 9.03
C GLY A 44 -6.27 -4.16 7.53
N ILE A 45 -5.88 -2.96 7.14
CA ILE A 45 -5.72 -2.55 5.75
C ILE A 45 -4.37 -1.86 5.58
N ASP A 46 -3.62 -2.27 4.56
CA ASP A 46 -2.39 -1.61 4.13
C ASP A 46 -2.74 -0.62 3.02
N ALA A 47 -2.26 0.62 3.13
CA ALA A 47 -2.50 1.66 2.13
C ALA A 47 -1.23 2.46 1.84
N LEU A 48 -1.10 2.89 0.59
CA LEU A 48 0.00 3.75 0.14
C LEU A 48 -0.56 5.08 -0.33
N THR A 49 0.08 6.17 0.09
CA THR A 49 -0.19 7.51 -0.42
C THR A 49 0.78 7.84 -1.55
N ILE A 50 0.38 8.67 -2.49
CA ILE A 50 1.31 9.28 -3.45
C ILE A 50 1.80 10.59 -2.82
N ALA A 51 3.10 10.64 -2.56
CA ALA A 51 3.73 11.70 -1.79
C ALA A 51 4.69 12.52 -2.63
N VAL A 52 4.65 13.83 -2.44
CA VAL A 52 5.56 14.82 -3.02
C VAL A 52 6.12 15.72 -1.93
N ASN A 53 7.15 16.49 -2.27
CA ASN A 53 7.62 17.57 -1.42
C ASN A 53 6.51 18.64 -1.31
N PRO A 54 6.26 19.27 -0.13
CA PRO A 54 5.26 20.33 0.03
C PRO A 54 5.51 21.57 -0.85
N ASN A 55 6.75 21.79 -1.26
CA ASN A 55 7.12 22.88 -2.16
C ASN A 55 6.92 22.52 -3.64
N ASN A 56 6.64 21.27 -3.97
CA ASN A 56 6.29 20.92 -5.35
C ASN A 56 5.00 21.66 -5.75
N PRO A 57 5.00 22.40 -6.87
CA PRO A 57 3.83 23.17 -7.30
C PRO A 57 2.54 22.38 -7.42
N ILE A 58 2.60 21.07 -7.71
CA ILE A 58 1.41 20.21 -7.82
C ILE A 58 0.62 20.17 -6.50
N ALA A 59 1.30 20.22 -5.35
CA ALA A 59 0.65 20.23 -4.04
C ALA A 59 -0.27 21.44 -3.82
N LYS A 60 0.04 22.56 -4.47
CA LYS A 60 -0.70 23.83 -4.35
C LYS A 60 -1.71 24.05 -5.49
N ILE A 61 -1.39 23.58 -6.69
CA ILE A 61 -2.17 23.86 -7.91
C ILE A 61 -3.30 22.85 -8.07
N LYS A 62 -3.05 21.57 -7.85
CA LYS A 62 -4.03 20.50 -8.12
C LYS A 62 -4.28 19.54 -6.97
N ASP A 63 -3.35 19.37 -6.06
CA ASP A 63 -3.37 18.43 -4.94
C ASP A 63 -3.83 16.99 -5.29
N ASN A 64 -3.87 16.64 -6.58
CA ASN A 64 -4.45 15.41 -7.11
C ASN A 64 -3.71 14.90 -8.34
N LEU A 65 -3.61 13.57 -8.45
CA LEU A 65 -3.22 12.85 -9.68
C LEU A 65 -4.25 11.77 -9.99
N THR A 66 -4.52 11.56 -11.27
CA THR A 66 -5.28 10.39 -11.70
C THR A 66 -4.40 9.14 -11.68
N SER A 67 -5.00 7.97 -11.57
CA SER A 67 -4.28 6.68 -11.67
C SER A 67 -3.46 6.58 -12.95
N ASP A 68 -3.99 7.09 -14.09
CA ASP A 68 -3.27 7.11 -15.37
C ASP A 68 -2.06 8.06 -15.33
N GLN A 69 -2.20 9.25 -14.77
CA GLN A 69 -1.07 10.18 -14.58
C GLN A 69 0.01 9.58 -13.69
N ILE A 70 -0.36 8.93 -12.58
CA ILE A 70 0.59 8.25 -11.69
C ILE A 70 1.34 7.15 -12.46
N LYS A 71 0.63 6.32 -13.22
CA LYS A 71 1.24 5.29 -14.08
C LYS A 71 2.25 5.89 -15.07
N LYS A 72 1.88 6.96 -15.77
CA LYS A 72 2.76 7.64 -16.74
C LYS A 72 3.98 8.28 -16.10
N ILE A 73 3.85 8.83 -14.90
CA ILE A 73 4.97 9.34 -14.11
C ILE A 73 5.94 8.19 -13.76
N PHE A 74 5.43 7.13 -13.15
CA PHE A 74 6.26 6.05 -12.65
C PHE A 74 6.82 5.13 -13.75
N SER A 75 6.20 5.09 -14.91
CA SER A 75 6.76 4.41 -16.10
C SER A 75 7.84 5.24 -16.80
N GLY A 76 7.93 6.55 -16.50
CA GLY A 76 8.83 7.48 -17.16
C GLY A 76 8.31 7.96 -18.52
N GLU A 77 7.03 7.75 -18.84
CA GLU A 77 6.37 8.35 -20.00
C GLU A 77 6.32 9.87 -19.84
N TYR A 78 5.89 10.38 -18.68
CA TYR A 78 6.07 11.76 -18.28
C TYR A 78 7.45 11.94 -17.66
N LYS A 79 8.25 12.86 -18.21
CA LYS A 79 9.62 13.18 -17.76
C LYS A 79 9.70 14.46 -16.97
N THR A 80 8.76 15.38 -17.22
CA THR A 80 8.70 16.70 -16.60
C THR A 80 7.30 17.00 -16.06
N TRP A 81 7.23 17.84 -15.02
CA TRP A 81 5.96 18.13 -14.36
C TRP A 81 4.95 18.83 -15.28
N ASN A 82 5.41 19.66 -16.25
CA ASN A 82 4.50 20.29 -17.21
C ASN A 82 3.88 19.31 -18.24
N GLU A 83 4.40 18.11 -18.37
CA GLU A 83 3.75 17.03 -19.14
C GLU A 83 2.55 16.44 -18.37
N VAL A 84 2.60 16.48 -17.03
CA VAL A 84 1.47 16.10 -16.18
C VAL A 84 0.36 17.12 -16.23
N ASP A 85 0.73 18.41 -16.16
CA ASP A 85 -0.18 19.54 -16.27
C ASP A 85 0.57 20.77 -16.82
N PRO A 86 0.09 21.45 -17.90
CA PRO A 86 0.76 22.60 -18.46
C PRO A 86 0.98 23.79 -17.52
N SER A 87 0.24 23.85 -16.40
CA SER A 87 0.40 24.88 -15.38
C SER A 87 1.60 24.64 -14.45
N LEU A 88 2.20 23.46 -14.52
CA LEU A 88 3.37 23.09 -13.72
C LEU A 88 4.67 23.47 -14.44
N PRO A 89 5.79 23.66 -13.70
CA PRO A 89 7.07 23.97 -14.32
C PRO A 89 7.62 22.81 -15.14
N ALA A 90 8.45 23.12 -16.15
CA ALA A 90 9.17 22.13 -16.97
C ALA A 90 10.40 21.57 -16.24
N THR A 91 10.21 21.13 -14.99
CA THR A 91 11.27 20.51 -14.18
C THR A 91 11.18 19.00 -14.26
N GLU A 92 12.34 18.33 -14.24
CA GLU A 92 12.42 16.87 -14.34
C GLU A 92 11.76 16.20 -13.11
N ILE A 93 10.94 15.18 -13.36
CA ILE A 93 10.32 14.37 -12.31
C ILE A 93 11.36 13.38 -11.78
N VAL A 94 11.55 13.35 -10.47
CA VAL A 94 12.40 12.36 -9.78
C VAL A 94 11.51 11.30 -9.14
N VAL A 95 11.47 10.13 -9.73
CA VAL A 95 10.68 8.99 -9.25
C VAL A 95 11.42 8.25 -8.15
N VAL A 96 10.79 8.06 -7.00
CA VAL A 96 11.33 7.30 -5.86
C VAL A 96 10.42 6.13 -5.53
N THR A 97 10.97 4.92 -5.50
CA THR A 97 10.24 3.69 -5.16
C THR A 97 10.89 2.97 -3.99
N ARG A 98 10.19 1.99 -3.45
CA ARG A 98 10.78 0.94 -2.63
C ARG A 98 11.43 -0.11 -3.53
N ASP A 99 12.13 -1.04 -2.92
CA ASP A 99 12.61 -2.26 -3.56
C ASP A 99 11.46 -2.95 -4.32
N LEU A 100 11.67 -3.25 -5.59
CA LEU A 100 10.63 -3.75 -6.50
C LEU A 100 10.12 -5.15 -6.13
N GLY A 101 10.87 -5.91 -5.33
CA GLY A 101 10.44 -7.20 -4.79
C GLY A 101 9.71 -7.13 -3.45
N GLY A 102 9.55 -5.94 -2.87
CA GLY A 102 8.95 -5.75 -1.55
C GLY A 102 7.44 -5.61 -1.56
N GLY A 103 6.82 -5.92 -0.42
CA GLY A 103 5.36 -5.90 -0.28
C GLY A 103 4.71 -4.53 -0.52
N ALA A 104 5.38 -3.43 -0.21
CA ALA A 104 4.87 -2.08 -0.50
C ALA A 104 4.80 -1.83 -2.01
N HIS A 105 5.85 -2.23 -2.76
CA HIS A 105 5.84 -2.11 -4.22
C HIS A 105 4.79 -3.03 -4.85
N GLU A 106 4.56 -4.22 -4.31
CA GLU A 106 3.52 -5.15 -4.78
C GLU A 106 2.12 -4.49 -4.80
N VAL A 107 1.76 -3.75 -3.74
CA VAL A 107 0.50 -2.98 -3.68
C VAL A 107 0.45 -1.94 -4.79
N PHE A 108 1.51 -1.13 -4.91
CA PHE A 108 1.59 -0.08 -5.92
C PHE A 108 1.53 -0.65 -7.34
N GLN A 109 2.28 -1.72 -7.61
CA GLN A 109 2.27 -2.40 -8.90
C GLN A 109 0.88 -2.92 -9.26
N GLU A 110 0.20 -3.59 -8.32
CA GLU A 110 -1.14 -4.15 -8.55
C GLU A 110 -2.20 -3.06 -8.79
N LYS A 111 -2.18 -1.99 -7.96
CA LYS A 111 -3.26 -1.00 -7.96
C LYS A 111 -3.09 0.11 -9.00
N ILE A 112 -1.86 0.40 -9.41
CA ILE A 112 -1.54 1.52 -10.32
C ILE A 112 -0.89 1.02 -11.61
N MET A 113 0.19 0.27 -11.53
CA MET A 113 1.02 -0.04 -12.71
C MET A 113 0.44 -1.15 -13.57
N GLY A 114 -0.23 -2.16 -12.98
CA GLY A 114 -0.68 -3.35 -13.71
C GLY A 114 0.53 -4.07 -14.33
N ASP A 115 0.52 -4.29 -15.64
CA ASP A 115 1.62 -4.91 -16.38
C ASP A 115 2.72 -3.91 -16.79
N THR A 116 2.52 -2.61 -16.53
CA THR A 116 3.49 -1.56 -16.87
C THR A 116 4.64 -1.58 -15.87
N LYS A 117 5.88 -1.53 -16.37
CA LYS A 117 7.07 -1.48 -15.53
C LYS A 117 7.35 -0.06 -15.02
N VAL A 118 7.89 0.02 -13.82
CA VAL A 118 8.48 1.27 -13.31
C VAL A 118 9.76 1.57 -14.13
N THR A 119 10.03 2.86 -14.35
CA THR A 119 11.22 3.31 -15.08
C THR A 119 12.52 2.85 -14.39
N ASP A 120 13.49 2.45 -15.19
CA ASP A 120 14.83 2.06 -14.69
C ASP A 120 15.60 3.25 -14.05
N LYS A 121 15.14 4.49 -14.29
CA LYS A 121 15.69 5.70 -13.67
C LYS A 121 15.18 5.94 -12.25
N ALA A 122 14.19 5.19 -11.78
CA ALA A 122 13.64 5.36 -10.42
C ALA A 122 14.68 5.07 -9.35
N ILE A 123 14.75 5.94 -8.34
CA ILE A 123 15.58 5.74 -7.16
C ILE A 123 14.89 4.69 -6.27
N GLN A 124 15.52 3.54 -6.08
CA GLN A 124 15.01 2.51 -5.18
C GLN A 124 15.51 2.76 -3.75
N ALA A 125 14.58 3.09 -2.86
CA ALA A 125 14.89 3.34 -1.45
C ALA A 125 14.81 2.02 -0.64
N PRO A 126 15.81 1.74 0.22
CA PRO A 126 15.87 0.49 0.99
C PRO A 126 14.82 0.41 2.11
N SER A 127 14.23 1.53 2.51
CA SER A 127 13.21 1.60 3.55
C SER A 127 12.19 2.69 3.24
N MET A 128 11.04 2.65 3.91
CA MET A 128 10.02 3.69 3.79
C MET A 128 10.54 5.04 4.30
N GLY A 129 11.32 5.04 5.38
CA GLY A 129 11.97 6.25 5.89
C GLY A 129 12.97 6.85 4.89
N ALA A 130 13.76 6.01 4.20
CA ALA A 130 14.68 6.47 3.16
C ALA A 130 13.93 7.05 1.94
N LEU A 131 12.79 6.48 1.56
CA LEU A 131 11.92 7.01 0.51
C LEU A 131 11.42 8.41 0.88
N VAL A 132 10.90 8.56 2.08
CA VAL A 132 10.42 9.86 2.59
C VAL A 132 11.54 10.89 2.65
N ALA A 133 12.75 10.50 3.10
CA ALA A 133 13.90 11.39 3.11
C ALA A 133 14.23 11.92 1.70
N LYS A 134 14.19 11.05 0.67
CA LYS A 134 14.40 11.47 -0.73
C LYS A 134 13.35 12.47 -1.23
N ILE A 135 12.10 12.33 -0.81
CA ILE A 135 11.03 13.28 -1.15
C ILE A 135 11.28 14.62 -0.45
N ILE A 136 11.70 14.61 0.82
CA ILE A 136 11.99 15.83 1.58
C ILE A 136 13.18 16.59 0.97
N GLU A 137 14.22 15.87 0.54
CA GLU A 137 15.45 16.45 -0.02
C GLU A 137 15.26 17.05 -1.42
N ASN A 138 14.20 16.68 -2.15
CA ASN A 138 14.05 17.05 -3.57
C ASN A 138 12.60 17.50 -3.86
N GLU A 139 12.44 18.79 -4.20
CA GLU A 139 11.15 19.39 -4.54
C GLU A 139 10.48 18.77 -5.79
N ASN A 140 11.24 18.16 -6.67
CA ASN A 140 10.72 17.51 -7.87
C ASN A 140 10.46 16.01 -7.70
N ALA A 141 10.69 15.47 -6.49
CA ALA A 141 10.50 14.06 -6.23
C ALA A 141 9.02 13.70 -6.03
N VAL A 142 8.69 12.51 -6.48
CA VAL A 142 7.42 11.83 -6.23
C VAL A 142 7.69 10.37 -5.86
N GLY A 143 6.97 9.88 -4.88
CA GLY A 143 7.07 8.48 -4.43
C GLY A 143 5.77 8.02 -3.82
N TYR A 144 5.75 6.79 -3.31
CA TYR A 144 4.63 6.28 -2.52
C TYR A 144 5.08 5.99 -1.09
N ALA A 145 4.37 6.54 -0.13
CA ALA A 145 4.62 6.31 1.29
C ALA A 145 3.46 5.53 1.91
N SER A 146 3.75 4.58 2.82
CA SER A 146 2.68 3.95 3.59
C SER A 146 1.89 5.01 4.35
N TYR A 147 0.59 4.81 4.50
CA TYR A 147 -0.31 5.76 5.15
C TYR A 147 0.21 6.18 6.54
N GLY A 148 0.63 5.21 7.36
CA GLY A 148 1.16 5.51 8.70
C GLY A 148 2.43 6.36 8.67
N VAL A 149 3.36 6.10 7.75
CA VAL A 149 4.58 6.89 7.60
C VAL A 149 4.27 8.28 7.03
N ALA A 150 3.34 8.40 6.09
CA ALA A 150 2.89 9.69 5.57
C ALA A 150 2.29 10.56 6.69
N LYS A 151 1.48 9.95 7.56
CA LYS A 151 0.87 10.62 8.71
C LYS A 151 1.92 11.12 9.71
N GLN A 152 2.94 10.30 10.02
CA GLN A 152 4.06 10.67 10.90
C GLN A 152 4.93 11.80 10.34
N ASN A 153 4.90 12.01 9.02
CA ASN A 153 5.67 13.04 8.31
C ASN A 153 4.78 14.14 7.72
N GLU A 154 3.59 14.32 8.27
CA GLU A 154 2.67 15.40 7.86
C GLU A 154 3.36 16.77 7.98
N GLY A 155 3.23 17.61 6.94
CA GLY A 155 3.94 18.89 6.82
C GLY A 155 5.37 18.79 6.25
N LYS A 156 6.03 17.61 6.32
CA LYS A 156 7.33 17.37 5.68
C LYS A 156 7.19 16.78 4.28
N ILE A 157 6.15 15.99 4.07
CA ILE A 157 5.70 15.52 2.75
C ILE A 157 4.24 15.88 2.57
N PHE A 158 3.77 15.94 1.33
CA PHE A 158 2.39 16.20 0.97
C PHE A 158 1.80 14.97 0.26
N ALA A 159 0.74 14.41 0.83
CA ALA A 159 0.02 13.29 0.24
C ALA A 159 -1.03 13.80 -0.75
N LEU A 160 -0.87 13.48 -2.02
CA LEU A 160 -1.81 13.85 -3.08
C LEU A 160 -3.08 12.99 -3.02
N LYS A 161 -4.19 13.56 -3.42
CA LYS A 161 -5.39 12.79 -3.77
C LYS A 161 -5.12 11.88 -4.97
N VAL A 162 -5.79 10.76 -5.02
CA VAL A 162 -5.75 9.83 -6.16
C VAL A 162 -7.14 9.71 -6.74
N ASP A 163 -7.31 10.02 -8.02
CA ASP A 163 -8.61 10.10 -8.70
C ASP A 163 -9.64 10.94 -7.94
N GLY A 164 -9.20 12.04 -7.32
CA GLY A 164 -10.01 12.95 -6.53
C GLY A 164 -10.27 12.53 -5.09
N VAL A 165 -9.78 11.35 -4.66
CA VAL A 165 -10.01 10.81 -3.31
C VAL A 165 -8.77 10.97 -2.44
N ALA A 166 -8.92 11.61 -1.28
CA ALA A 166 -7.85 11.71 -0.27
C ALA A 166 -7.69 10.38 0.49
N ALA A 167 -6.45 10.06 0.87
CA ALA A 167 -6.18 8.92 1.74
C ALA A 167 -6.55 9.28 3.18
N THR A 168 -7.70 8.83 3.64
CA THR A 168 -8.16 8.93 5.03
C THR A 168 -8.55 7.55 5.55
N PRO A 169 -8.63 7.33 6.87
CA PRO A 169 -9.11 6.06 7.39
C PRO A 169 -10.45 5.65 6.79
N GLU A 170 -11.39 6.59 6.64
CA GLU A 170 -12.74 6.36 6.10
C GLU A 170 -12.69 5.90 4.65
N THR A 171 -11.97 6.63 3.78
CA THR A 171 -11.87 6.32 2.34
C THR A 171 -11.04 5.06 2.06
N ILE A 172 -10.12 4.73 2.94
CA ILE A 172 -9.35 3.48 2.87
C ILE A 172 -10.24 2.30 3.29
N VAL A 173 -11.00 2.44 4.37
CA VAL A 173 -11.88 1.37 4.89
C VAL A 173 -13.06 1.10 3.94
N ASP A 174 -13.69 2.14 3.37
CA ASP A 174 -14.80 2.00 2.44
C ASP A 174 -14.38 1.58 1.01
N GLY A 175 -13.06 1.61 0.74
CA GLY A 175 -12.47 1.19 -0.54
C GLY A 175 -12.53 2.25 -1.64
N SER A 176 -12.99 3.48 -1.37
CA SER A 176 -12.98 4.57 -2.34
C SER A 176 -11.56 5.06 -2.65
N TYR A 177 -10.63 4.97 -1.69
CA TYR A 177 -9.21 5.16 -1.94
C TYR A 177 -8.58 3.88 -2.50
N LYS A 178 -8.06 3.92 -3.72
CA LYS A 178 -7.72 2.74 -4.51
C LYS A 178 -6.41 2.03 -4.12
N ILE A 179 -5.40 2.77 -3.64
CA ILE A 179 -4.07 2.18 -3.37
C ILE A 179 -4.06 1.56 -1.97
N GLN A 180 -4.79 0.47 -1.83
CA GLN A 180 -4.92 -0.26 -0.58
C GLN A 180 -5.13 -1.75 -0.82
N ARG A 181 -4.85 -2.57 0.19
CA ARG A 181 -5.12 -4.00 0.21
C ARG A 181 -5.51 -4.48 1.60
N PRO A 182 -6.37 -5.50 1.72
CA PRO A 182 -6.71 -6.07 3.01
C PRO A 182 -5.53 -6.87 3.58
N LEU A 183 -5.42 -6.86 4.90
CA LEU A 183 -4.59 -7.80 5.65
C LEU A 183 -5.52 -8.87 6.21
N LEU A 184 -5.40 -10.08 5.69
CA LEU A 184 -6.29 -11.19 5.99
C LEU A 184 -5.54 -12.29 6.76
N ILE A 185 -6.25 -12.92 7.68
CA ILE A 185 -5.92 -14.24 8.21
C ILE A 185 -6.91 -15.22 7.62
N VAL A 186 -6.40 -16.25 6.98
CA VAL A 186 -7.19 -17.28 6.31
C VAL A 186 -7.04 -18.59 7.06
N GLY A 187 -8.14 -19.27 7.27
CA GLY A 187 -8.20 -20.53 7.98
C GLY A 187 -9.13 -21.54 7.30
N SER A 188 -9.14 -22.76 7.82
CA SER A 188 -9.98 -23.88 7.37
C SER A 188 -10.83 -24.38 8.52
N GLY A 189 -12.16 -24.34 8.34
CA GLY A 189 -13.10 -24.85 9.32
C GLY A 189 -13.31 -23.96 10.55
N GLU A 190 -13.89 -24.54 11.60
CA GLU A 190 -14.14 -23.83 12.85
C GLU A 190 -12.87 -23.61 13.65
N LEU A 191 -12.76 -22.45 14.28
CA LEU A 191 -11.61 -22.11 15.11
C LEU A 191 -11.61 -22.94 16.39
N THR A 192 -10.47 -23.53 16.72
CA THR A 192 -10.21 -24.09 18.05
C THR A 192 -10.28 -22.97 19.12
N LYS A 193 -10.40 -23.33 20.39
CA LYS A 193 -10.43 -22.37 21.49
C LYS A 193 -9.22 -21.42 21.48
N VAL A 194 -8.02 -21.94 21.18
CA VAL A 194 -6.77 -21.16 21.13
C VAL A 194 -6.77 -20.24 19.91
N GLN A 195 -7.15 -20.74 18.75
CA GLN A 195 -7.25 -19.95 17.53
C GLN A 195 -8.26 -18.81 17.67
N LYS A 196 -9.42 -19.10 18.29
CA LYS A 196 -10.43 -18.08 18.57
C LYS A 196 -9.90 -17.00 19.51
N ALA A 197 -9.21 -17.37 20.60
CA ALA A 197 -8.63 -16.40 21.52
C ALA A 197 -7.60 -15.50 20.84
N PHE A 198 -6.79 -16.04 19.93
CA PHE A 198 -5.84 -15.27 19.11
C PHE A 198 -6.57 -14.29 18.19
N MET A 199 -7.61 -14.72 17.50
CA MET A 199 -8.40 -13.85 16.61
C MET A 199 -9.16 -12.77 17.40
N ASP A 200 -9.75 -13.13 18.54
CA ASP A 200 -10.44 -12.18 19.41
C ASP A 200 -9.46 -11.10 19.92
N TYR A 201 -8.22 -11.50 20.28
CA TYR A 201 -7.18 -10.54 20.67
C TYR A 201 -6.81 -9.59 19.52
N LEU A 202 -6.53 -10.10 18.33
CA LEU A 202 -6.19 -9.26 17.18
C LEU A 202 -7.29 -8.25 16.82
N ARG A 203 -8.54 -8.63 17.03
CA ARG A 203 -9.71 -7.78 16.76
C ARG A 203 -10.18 -6.97 17.97
N SER A 204 -9.51 -7.13 19.13
CA SER A 204 -9.75 -6.28 20.31
C SER A 204 -9.16 -4.89 20.11
N ASP A 205 -9.55 -3.93 20.94
CA ASP A 205 -9.00 -2.57 20.90
C ASP A 205 -7.47 -2.58 21.10
N ALA A 206 -6.94 -3.47 21.96
CA ALA A 206 -5.50 -3.62 22.16
C ALA A 206 -4.80 -4.15 20.90
N GLY A 207 -5.36 -5.17 20.24
CA GLY A 207 -4.82 -5.70 18.99
C GLY A 207 -4.89 -4.69 17.85
N GLN A 208 -5.98 -3.95 17.73
CA GLN A 208 -6.14 -2.93 16.69
C GLN A 208 -5.21 -1.73 16.90
N LYS A 209 -4.90 -1.34 18.14
CA LYS A 209 -3.84 -0.36 18.43
C LYS A 209 -2.45 -0.81 17.98
N LEU A 210 -2.16 -2.12 18.05
CA LEU A 210 -0.91 -2.66 17.51
C LEU A 210 -0.87 -2.59 15.98
N ILE A 211 -1.99 -2.88 15.31
CA ILE A 211 -2.12 -2.73 13.85
C ILE A 211 -1.83 -1.28 13.45
N GLU A 212 -2.45 -0.32 14.13
CA GLU A 212 -2.22 1.11 13.90
C GLU A 212 -0.76 1.51 14.17
N ALA A 213 -0.17 1.05 15.28
CA ALA A 213 1.23 1.32 15.62
C ALA A 213 2.22 0.77 14.58
N MET A 214 1.84 -0.26 13.83
CA MET A 214 2.59 -0.80 12.69
C MET A 214 2.39 -0.01 11.39
N GLY A 215 1.58 1.06 11.41
CA GLY A 215 1.31 1.92 10.27
C GLY A 215 0.19 1.44 9.34
N PHE A 216 -0.58 0.43 9.76
CA PHE A 216 -1.75 -0.06 9.03
C PHE A 216 -3.05 0.58 9.53
N ILE A 217 -4.11 0.51 8.73
CA ILE A 217 -5.43 1.01 9.12
C ILE A 217 -6.17 -0.08 9.88
N PRO A 218 -6.68 0.21 11.10
CA PRO A 218 -7.54 -0.70 11.83
C PRO A 218 -8.85 -0.96 11.11
N VAL A 219 -9.50 -2.09 11.41
CA VAL A 219 -10.82 -2.46 10.84
C VAL A 219 -11.98 -2.22 11.82
N LYS A 220 -11.69 -1.61 12.94
CA LYS A 220 -12.66 -1.14 13.95
C LYS A 220 -12.53 0.36 14.16
#